data_2f3e308fda829825196004bc76cd52af
#
_entry.id   2f3e308fda829825196004bc76cd52af
#
_cell.length_a   1.000
_cell.length_b   1.000
_cell.length_c   1.000
_cell.angle_alpha   90.00
_cell.angle_beta   90.00
_cell.angle_gamma   90.00
#
_symmetry.space_group_name_H-M   'P 1'
#
loop_
_entity.id
_entity.type
_entity.pdbx_description
1 polymer ?
#
loop_
_entity_poly.entity_id
_entity_poly.type
_entity_poly.pdbx_seq_one_letter_code
_entity_poly.pdbx_strand_id
1 'polypeptide(L)'
;CSNIPSEIIYLKDEENGRIWTPTAMPMPDDKNYNAIFGFGYAKYIHSSDDIMQELEVFVPQEESCKINILTLKNNAPKKKKLKILYYVKPVIGEDEIKSDSYIKLKYEENSNMIVAKNLYNVDEFNDTIYVSSSEKIKSFTGNKKTFGVNKVRLDNDNGIGKKSCIAIELEIEIESFSDKKISIILGAEENLVSAKDIAYKYSKVQNCNIELVKVKNK
;
A
#
# COMPACT_ATOMS: atom_id res chain seq x y z
N CYS A 1 -3.94 -5.69 22.20
CA CYS A 1 -4.28 -5.64 20.75
C CYS A 1 -4.92 -4.29 20.44
N SER A 2 -4.43 -3.59 19.43
CA SER A 2 -5.02 -2.33 18.97
C SER A 2 -6.14 -2.63 17.97
N ASN A 3 -7.29 -1.99 18.12
CA ASN A 3 -8.39 -2.06 17.16
C ASN A 3 -8.17 -1.12 15.94
N ILE A 4 -7.05 -0.40 15.92
CA ILE A 4 -6.71 0.52 14.82
C ILE A 4 -5.80 -0.23 13.85
N PRO A 5 -6.20 -0.42 12.60
CA PRO A 5 -5.34 -1.06 11.60
C PRO A 5 -4.04 -0.27 11.42
N SER A 6 -2.92 -0.99 11.41
CA SER A 6 -1.60 -0.39 11.13
C SER A 6 -1.32 -0.26 9.63
N GLU A 7 -2.10 -0.92 8.81
CA GLU A 7 -2.00 -0.89 7.34
C GLU A 7 -3.39 -0.96 6.72
N ILE A 8 -3.65 -0.10 5.75
CA ILE A 8 -4.97 0.03 5.13
C ILE A 8 -4.81 0.41 3.66
N ILE A 9 -5.65 -0.18 2.81
CA ILE A 9 -5.89 0.28 1.44
C ILE A 9 -7.29 0.89 1.40
N TYR A 10 -7.40 2.15 0.99
CA TYR A 10 -8.67 2.80 0.70
C TYR A 10 -8.84 2.94 -0.80
N LEU A 11 -10.07 2.73 -1.25
CA LEU A 11 -10.51 2.99 -2.61
C LEU A 11 -11.50 4.14 -2.58
N LYS A 12 -11.38 5.08 -3.50
CA LYS A 12 -12.31 6.20 -3.65
C LYS A 12 -12.71 6.30 -5.11
N ASP A 13 -14.02 6.28 -5.38
CA ASP A 13 -14.55 6.64 -6.69
C ASP A 13 -14.52 8.18 -6.83
N GLU A 14 -13.81 8.67 -7.83
CA GLU A 14 -13.64 10.10 -8.07
C GLU A 14 -14.91 10.77 -8.61
N GLU A 15 -15.84 9.99 -9.17
CA GLU A 15 -17.08 10.52 -9.74
C GLU A 15 -18.13 10.81 -8.68
N ASN A 16 -18.35 9.87 -7.75
CA ASN A 16 -19.40 9.98 -6.73
C ASN A 16 -18.85 10.23 -5.31
N GLY A 17 -17.52 10.19 -5.15
CA GLY A 17 -16.83 10.42 -3.87
C GLY A 17 -16.96 9.28 -2.86
N ARG A 18 -17.57 8.14 -3.23
CA ARG A 18 -17.70 6.99 -2.34
C ARG A 18 -16.34 6.42 -1.98
N ILE A 19 -16.16 6.08 -0.70
CA ILE A 19 -14.93 5.50 -0.16
C ILE A 19 -15.25 4.17 0.50
N TRP A 20 -14.39 3.17 0.28
CA TRP A 20 -14.47 1.86 0.90
C TRP A 20 -13.09 1.22 1.02
N THR A 21 -13.04 0.03 1.61
CA THR A 21 -11.81 -0.76 1.78
C THR A 21 -12.00 -2.17 1.22
N PRO A 22 -10.95 -2.82 0.66
CA PRO A 22 -11.01 -4.22 0.21
C PRO A 22 -11.27 -5.22 1.34
N THR A 23 -10.99 -4.82 2.58
CA THR A 23 -11.22 -5.59 3.81
C THR A 23 -12.38 -4.98 4.60
N ALA A 24 -13.06 -5.78 5.44
CA ALA A 24 -14.20 -5.30 6.23
C ALA A 24 -13.85 -4.14 7.17
N MET A 25 -12.60 -4.07 7.64
CA MET A 25 -12.15 -2.98 8.51
C MET A 25 -11.15 -2.09 7.74
N PRO A 26 -11.13 -0.79 7.99
CA PRO A 26 -11.87 -0.01 9.00
C PRO A 26 -13.22 0.57 8.51
N MET A 27 -13.60 0.36 7.25
CA MET A 27 -14.79 0.95 6.65
C MET A 27 -15.68 -0.14 6.03
N PRO A 28 -16.40 -0.93 6.86
CA PRO A 28 -17.33 -1.93 6.34
C PRO A 28 -18.52 -1.25 5.64
N ASP A 29 -19.01 -1.88 4.59
CA ASP A 29 -20.31 -1.57 4.00
C ASP A 29 -21.30 -2.74 4.25
N ASP A 30 -22.48 -2.66 3.68
CA ASP A 30 -23.54 -3.66 3.83
C ASP A 30 -23.37 -4.89 2.92
N LYS A 31 -22.27 -4.97 2.18
CA LYS A 31 -21.97 -6.08 1.26
C LYS A 31 -21.11 -7.15 1.94
N ASN A 32 -21.11 -8.32 1.32
CA ASN A 32 -20.33 -9.46 1.83
C ASN A 32 -18.82 -9.25 1.61
N TYR A 33 -18.07 -9.57 2.63
CA TYR A 33 -16.61 -9.68 2.61
C TYR A 33 -16.23 -11.15 2.74
N ASN A 34 -15.48 -11.66 1.77
CA ASN A 34 -14.94 -13.01 1.80
C ASN A 34 -13.44 -12.96 2.06
N ALA A 35 -12.96 -13.78 3.00
CA ALA A 35 -11.54 -13.93 3.27
C ALA A 35 -11.14 -15.40 3.13
N ILE A 36 -10.05 -15.64 2.41
CA ILE A 36 -9.45 -16.96 2.21
C ILE A 36 -8.03 -16.90 2.74
N PHE A 37 -7.71 -17.77 3.67
CA PHE A 37 -6.36 -17.88 4.21
C PHE A 37 -5.74 -19.20 3.73
N GLY A 38 -4.62 -19.07 3.02
CA GLY A 38 -3.80 -20.19 2.63
C GLY A 38 -2.47 -20.18 3.39
N PHE A 39 -1.67 -21.19 3.14
CA PHE A 39 -0.34 -21.24 3.73
C PHE A 39 0.55 -20.18 3.06
N GLY A 40 0.94 -19.15 3.82
CA GLY A 40 1.79 -18.05 3.35
C GLY A 40 1.09 -16.93 2.57
N TYR A 41 -0.24 -16.96 2.40
CA TYR A 41 -0.99 -15.88 1.76
C TYR A 41 -2.38 -15.68 2.37
N ALA A 42 -2.92 -14.50 2.16
CA ALA A 42 -4.33 -14.19 2.42
C ALA A 42 -4.94 -13.56 1.15
N LYS A 43 -6.22 -13.83 0.91
CA LYS A 43 -7.00 -13.29 -0.18
C LYS A 43 -8.31 -12.74 0.34
N TYR A 44 -8.62 -11.50 -0.01
CA TYR A 44 -9.86 -10.83 0.34
C TYR A 44 -10.63 -10.49 -0.93
N ILE A 45 -11.93 -10.77 -0.94
CA ILE A 45 -12.82 -10.53 -2.08
C ILE A 45 -14.01 -9.73 -1.58
N HIS A 46 -14.27 -8.61 -2.24
CA HIS A 46 -15.39 -7.73 -1.94
C HIS A 46 -15.88 -7.04 -3.21
N SER A 47 -17.12 -6.55 -3.20
CA SER A 47 -17.69 -5.79 -4.31
C SER A 47 -18.44 -4.57 -3.77
N SER A 48 -18.08 -3.40 -4.24
CA SER A 48 -18.69 -2.14 -3.88
C SER A 48 -18.67 -1.19 -5.09
N ASP A 49 -19.75 -0.42 -5.29
CA ASP A 49 -19.87 0.61 -6.34
C ASP A 49 -19.54 0.12 -7.76
N ASP A 50 -20.06 -1.06 -8.14
CA ASP A 50 -19.78 -1.76 -9.41
C ASP A 50 -18.32 -2.18 -9.61
N ILE A 51 -17.48 -2.04 -8.59
CA ILE A 51 -16.13 -2.54 -8.59
C ILE A 51 -16.05 -3.83 -7.78
N MET A 52 -15.75 -4.95 -8.44
CA MET A 52 -15.31 -6.16 -7.76
C MET A 52 -13.81 -6.04 -7.51
N GLN A 53 -13.41 -6.30 -6.29
CA GLN A 53 -12.02 -6.21 -5.85
C GLN A 53 -11.56 -7.50 -5.23
N GLU A 54 -10.31 -7.82 -5.53
CA GLU A 54 -9.61 -8.98 -5.02
C GLU A 54 -8.23 -8.51 -4.54
N LEU A 55 -7.98 -8.65 -3.25
CA LEU A 55 -6.70 -8.31 -2.63
C LEU A 55 -5.98 -9.58 -2.20
N GLU A 56 -4.85 -9.88 -2.80
CA GLU A 56 -3.96 -10.98 -2.40
C GLU A 56 -2.74 -10.40 -1.69
N VAL A 57 -2.47 -10.92 -0.47
CA VAL A 57 -1.39 -10.45 0.40
C VAL A 57 -0.48 -11.62 0.73
N PHE A 58 0.82 -11.46 0.51
CA PHE A 58 1.81 -12.52 0.79
C PHE A 58 3.21 -11.93 0.98
N VAL A 59 4.11 -12.78 1.48
CA VAL A 59 5.55 -12.51 1.58
C VAL A 59 6.27 -13.49 0.66
N PRO A 60 7.11 -13.02 -0.28
CA PRO A 60 8.00 -13.88 -1.07
C PRO A 60 8.94 -14.69 -0.18
N GLN A 61 9.47 -15.79 -0.70
CA GLN A 61 10.32 -16.68 0.09
C GLN A 61 11.71 -16.13 0.36
N GLU A 62 12.25 -15.39 -0.60
CA GLU A 62 13.66 -14.98 -0.62
C GLU A 62 13.87 -13.48 -0.33
N GLU A 63 12.79 -12.71 -0.13
CA GLU A 63 12.89 -11.26 -0.01
C GLU A 63 12.14 -10.70 1.19
N SER A 64 12.71 -9.68 1.82
CA SER A 64 12.18 -9.03 3.02
C SER A 64 11.10 -7.99 2.65
N CYS A 65 10.08 -8.41 1.92
CA CYS A 65 8.97 -7.53 1.55
C CYS A 65 7.62 -8.24 1.62
N LYS A 66 6.58 -7.45 1.84
CA LYS A 66 5.18 -7.86 1.71
C LYS A 66 4.62 -7.31 0.42
N ILE A 67 3.95 -8.15 -0.34
CA ILE A 67 3.32 -7.80 -1.62
C ILE A 67 1.81 -7.83 -1.46
N ASN A 68 1.18 -6.74 -1.84
CA ASN A 68 -0.26 -6.61 -1.99
C ASN A 68 -0.57 -6.56 -3.49
N ILE A 69 -1.25 -7.57 -4.03
CA ILE A 69 -1.77 -7.55 -5.40
C ILE A 69 -3.26 -7.19 -5.32
N LEU A 70 -3.63 -6.05 -5.88
CA LEU A 70 -5.00 -5.59 -5.93
C LEU A 70 -5.52 -5.69 -7.36
N THR A 71 -6.51 -6.57 -7.59
CA THR A 71 -7.24 -6.70 -8.84
C THR A 71 -8.58 -5.99 -8.69
N LEU A 72 -8.86 -5.06 -9.60
CA LEU A 72 -10.09 -4.27 -9.63
C LEU A 72 -10.79 -4.51 -10.96
N LYS A 73 -12.00 -5.05 -10.92
CA LYS A 73 -12.84 -5.31 -12.09
C LYS A 73 -14.01 -4.32 -12.10
N ASN A 74 -14.09 -3.53 -13.14
CA ASN A 74 -15.19 -2.63 -13.38
C ASN A 74 -16.36 -3.37 -14.04
N ASN A 75 -17.48 -3.51 -13.35
CA ASN A 75 -18.69 -4.14 -13.84
C ASN A 75 -19.72 -3.10 -14.36
N ALA A 76 -19.37 -1.80 -14.35
CA ALA A 76 -20.21 -0.74 -14.89
C ALA A 76 -20.07 -0.61 -16.41
N PRO A 77 -21.11 -0.11 -17.11
CA PRO A 77 -21.08 0.17 -18.55
C PRO A 77 -20.30 1.44 -18.91
N LYS A 78 -19.60 2.02 -17.95
CA LYS A 78 -18.80 3.24 -18.10
C LYS A 78 -17.43 3.07 -17.45
N LYS A 79 -16.48 3.85 -17.94
CA LYS A 79 -15.16 3.98 -17.34
C LYS A 79 -15.25 4.47 -15.89
N LYS A 80 -14.46 3.89 -15.01
CA LYS A 80 -14.31 4.32 -13.62
C LYS A 80 -12.94 4.95 -13.40
N LYS A 81 -12.92 6.05 -12.64
CA LYS A 81 -11.69 6.69 -12.15
C LYS A 81 -11.61 6.50 -10.65
N LEU A 82 -10.59 5.80 -10.20
CA LEU A 82 -10.41 5.48 -8.80
C LEU A 82 -9.11 6.09 -8.27
N LYS A 83 -9.20 6.61 -7.06
CA LYS A 83 -8.07 6.95 -6.23
C LYS A 83 -7.82 5.82 -5.24
N ILE A 84 -6.57 5.38 -5.14
CA ILE A 84 -6.14 4.37 -4.19
C ILE A 84 -5.20 5.04 -3.19
N LEU A 85 -5.53 4.92 -1.91
CA LEU A 85 -4.71 5.42 -0.84
C LEU A 85 -4.20 4.22 -0.03
N TYR A 86 -2.90 3.99 -0.06
CA TYR A 86 -2.25 3.03 0.81
C TYR A 86 -1.66 3.76 2.01
N TYR A 87 -2.00 3.30 3.19
CA TYR A 87 -1.55 3.84 4.46
C TYR A 87 -0.87 2.75 5.27
N VAL A 88 0.27 3.06 5.85
CA VAL A 88 0.91 2.22 6.86
C VAL A 88 1.46 3.09 7.99
N LYS A 89 1.35 2.58 9.22
CA LYS A 89 1.94 3.17 10.41
C LYS A 89 3.26 2.47 10.71
N PRO A 90 4.41 3.06 10.37
CA PRO A 90 5.69 2.45 10.65
C PRO A 90 6.03 2.57 12.13
N VAL A 91 6.68 1.55 12.67
CA VAL A 91 7.45 1.63 13.92
C VAL A 91 8.85 1.21 13.56
N ILE A 92 9.75 2.19 13.43
CA ILE A 92 11.15 1.96 13.06
C ILE A 92 11.98 2.27 14.30
N GLY A 93 12.33 1.24 15.06
CA GLY A 93 13.03 1.37 16.33
C GLY A 93 12.35 0.59 17.44
N GLU A 94 12.77 0.82 18.69
CA GLU A 94 12.29 0.08 19.85
C GLU A 94 10.80 0.29 20.14
N ASP A 95 10.33 1.52 20.03
CA ASP A 95 8.92 1.86 20.28
C ASP A 95 8.44 3.05 19.45
N GLU A 96 7.10 3.17 19.35
CA GLU A 96 6.43 4.22 18.60
C GLU A 96 6.71 5.62 19.17
N ILE A 97 6.69 5.77 20.49
CA ILE A 97 6.79 7.07 21.15
C ILE A 97 8.15 7.71 20.91
N LYS A 98 9.21 6.90 21.00
CA LYS A 98 10.60 7.36 20.79
C LYS A 98 10.90 7.62 19.31
N SER A 99 10.37 6.81 18.40
CA SER A 99 10.74 6.87 16.99
C SER A 99 9.87 7.79 16.14
N ASP A 100 8.62 8.04 16.54
CA ASP A 100 7.56 8.65 15.72
C ASP A 100 7.98 10.00 15.08
N SER A 101 8.63 10.88 15.86
CA SER A 101 9.04 12.21 15.40
C SER A 101 10.32 12.23 14.55
N TYR A 102 11.03 11.11 14.48
CA TYR A 102 12.33 11.02 13.77
C TYR A 102 12.23 10.28 12.44
N ILE A 103 11.06 9.74 12.11
CA ILE A 103 10.83 9.09 10.83
C ILE A 103 10.70 10.15 9.74
N LYS A 104 11.58 10.06 8.74
CA LYS A 104 11.61 10.94 7.58
C LYS A 104 11.35 10.16 6.31
N LEU A 105 10.43 10.66 5.50
CA LEU A 105 10.17 10.13 4.17
C LEU A 105 10.96 10.86 3.10
N LYS A 106 11.32 10.13 2.05
CA LYS A 106 11.87 10.65 0.81
C LYS A 106 11.22 9.94 -0.38
N TYR A 107 10.74 10.70 -1.35
CA TYR A 107 10.29 10.14 -2.62
C TYR A 107 11.48 9.95 -3.57
N GLU A 108 11.69 8.73 -4.01
CA GLU A 108 12.69 8.34 -5.02
C GLU A 108 11.97 8.21 -6.37
N GLU A 109 11.90 9.32 -7.13
CA GLU A 109 11.08 9.44 -8.33
C GLU A 109 11.44 8.40 -9.39
N ASN A 110 12.73 8.19 -9.65
CA ASN A 110 13.21 7.23 -10.66
C ASN A 110 12.83 5.78 -10.36
N SER A 111 12.61 5.45 -9.11
CA SER A 111 12.24 4.10 -8.65
C SER A 111 10.78 4.00 -8.24
N ASN A 112 10.03 5.10 -8.36
CA ASN A 112 8.61 5.19 -7.97
C ASN A 112 8.35 4.60 -6.58
N MET A 113 9.13 5.04 -5.58
CA MET A 113 9.07 4.53 -4.22
C MET A 113 9.23 5.62 -3.17
N ILE A 114 8.58 5.43 -2.03
CA ILE A 114 8.83 6.22 -0.82
C ILE A 114 9.79 5.43 0.05
N VAL A 115 10.84 6.09 0.50
CA VAL A 115 11.79 5.55 1.47
C VAL A 115 11.55 6.20 2.81
N ALA A 116 11.51 5.41 3.89
CA ALA A 116 11.40 5.88 5.25
C ALA A 116 12.64 5.48 6.06
N LYS A 117 13.19 6.41 6.81
CA LYS A 117 14.31 6.16 7.73
C LYS A 117 14.04 6.79 9.09
N ASN A 118 14.47 6.12 10.15
CA ASN A 118 14.56 6.73 11.48
C ASN A 118 15.90 7.46 11.59
N LEU A 119 15.87 8.76 11.89
CA LEU A 119 17.05 9.60 12.01
C LEU A 119 17.62 9.65 13.44
N TYR A 120 16.93 9.05 14.42
CA TYR A 120 17.36 9.10 15.83
C TYR A 120 18.49 8.13 16.14
N ASN A 121 18.48 6.94 15.58
CA ASN A 121 19.43 5.88 15.89
C ASN A 121 19.92 5.19 14.62
N VAL A 122 20.70 5.94 13.85
CA VAL A 122 21.14 5.55 12.48
C VAL A 122 22.04 4.33 12.51
N ASP A 123 22.78 4.10 13.62
CA ASP A 123 23.72 3.00 13.76
C ASP A 123 23.03 1.67 14.09
N GLU A 124 21.88 1.71 14.78
CA GLU A 124 21.12 0.51 15.17
C GLU A 124 19.97 0.19 14.20
N PHE A 125 19.38 1.20 13.55
CA PHE A 125 18.22 1.06 12.69
C PHE A 125 18.51 1.64 11.30
N ASN A 126 19.55 1.15 10.64
CA ASN A 126 19.99 1.67 9.34
C ASN A 126 19.18 1.10 8.16
N ASP A 127 18.25 0.19 8.41
CA ASP A 127 17.43 -0.40 7.38
C ASP A 127 16.63 0.64 6.60
N THR A 128 16.55 0.41 5.31
CA THR A 128 15.74 1.21 4.39
C THR A 128 14.36 0.60 4.28
N ILE A 129 13.39 1.17 5.02
CA ILE A 129 11.97 0.82 4.85
C ILE A 129 11.47 1.52 3.59
N TYR A 130 10.71 0.81 2.77
CA TYR A 130 10.18 1.41 1.54
C TYR A 130 8.76 0.94 1.22
N VAL A 131 8.04 1.82 0.52
CA VAL A 131 6.77 1.53 -0.14
C VAL A 131 6.90 1.87 -1.61
N SER A 132 6.59 0.92 -2.49
CA SER A 132 6.58 1.11 -3.94
C SER A 132 5.29 0.59 -4.56
N SER A 133 5.03 0.96 -5.81
CA SER A 133 3.84 0.50 -6.55
C SER A 133 4.15 0.31 -8.02
N SER A 134 3.39 -0.59 -8.68
CA SER A 134 3.38 -0.72 -10.14
C SER A 134 2.77 0.48 -10.86
N GLU A 135 1.90 1.24 -10.17
CA GLU A 135 1.34 2.50 -10.67
C GLU A 135 2.12 3.69 -10.13
N LYS A 136 2.15 4.79 -10.88
CA LYS A 136 2.87 6.00 -10.47
C LYS A 136 2.30 6.59 -9.18
N ILE A 137 3.15 6.79 -8.19
CA ILE A 137 2.81 7.52 -6.96
C ILE A 137 2.59 8.99 -7.35
N LYS A 138 1.38 9.49 -7.11
CA LYS A 138 0.96 10.85 -7.45
C LYS A 138 1.28 11.86 -6.34
N SER A 139 1.09 11.42 -5.11
CA SER A 139 1.40 12.20 -3.92
C SER A 139 1.63 11.27 -2.72
N PHE A 140 2.19 11.80 -1.65
CA PHE A 140 2.45 11.06 -0.41
C PHE A 140 2.33 11.96 0.81
N THR A 141 2.27 11.38 2.00
CA THR A 141 2.48 12.11 3.25
C THR A 141 3.12 11.23 4.31
N GLY A 142 4.05 11.81 5.06
CA GLY A 142 4.64 11.26 6.28
C GLY A 142 3.94 11.73 7.55
N ASN A 143 2.92 12.56 7.45
CA ASN A 143 2.27 13.22 8.57
C ASN A 143 0.85 12.65 8.79
N LYS A 144 0.69 11.85 9.85
CA LYS A 144 -0.59 11.24 10.21
C LYS A 144 -1.72 12.26 10.40
N LYS A 145 -1.41 13.47 10.87
CA LYS A 145 -2.43 14.52 11.10
C LYS A 145 -2.97 15.09 9.80
N THR A 146 -2.16 15.09 8.75
CA THR A 146 -2.57 15.61 7.43
C THR A 146 -3.08 14.51 6.51
N PHE A 147 -2.91 13.24 6.87
CA PHE A 147 -3.53 12.14 6.15
C PHE A 147 -5.06 12.22 6.24
N GLY A 148 -5.74 12.08 5.11
CA GLY A 148 -7.21 12.07 5.05
C GLY A 148 -7.70 11.53 3.71
N VAL A 149 -8.52 10.48 3.75
CA VAL A 149 -9.10 9.83 2.54
C VAL A 149 -10.02 10.74 1.73
N ASN A 150 -10.54 11.80 2.36
CA ASN A 150 -11.39 12.78 1.68
C ASN A 150 -10.61 13.91 1.00
N LYS A 151 -9.30 13.98 1.21
CA LYS A 151 -8.47 15.01 0.59
C LYS A 151 -8.42 14.86 -0.93
N VAL A 152 -8.32 15.98 -1.61
CA VAL A 152 -8.12 16.02 -3.06
C VAL A 152 -6.76 15.42 -3.42
N ARG A 153 -5.74 15.71 -2.61
CA ARG A 153 -4.37 15.22 -2.78
C ARG A 153 -3.62 15.22 -1.45
N LEU A 154 -2.67 14.30 -1.27
CA LEU A 154 -1.74 14.34 -0.14
C LEU A 154 -0.75 15.49 -0.31
N ASP A 155 -0.18 15.98 0.80
CA ASP A 155 0.57 17.25 0.88
C ASP A 155 2.06 17.14 0.56
N ASN A 156 2.56 15.95 0.25
CA ASN A 156 3.98 15.62 0.04
C ASN A 156 4.87 15.97 1.25
N ASP A 157 4.30 15.94 2.46
CA ASP A 157 5.04 16.16 3.71
C ASP A 157 5.97 14.98 3.99
N ASN A 158 7.23 15.26 4.30
CA ASN A 158 8.24 14.25 4.63
C ASN A 158 8.10 13.67 6.04
N GLY A 159 7.19 14.17 6.85
CA GLY A 159 6.81 13.65 8.17
C GLY A 159 7.74 13.97 9.33
N ILE A 160 8.92 14.54 9.10
CA ILE A 160 9.88 14.80 10.18
C ILE A 160 9.29 15.74 11.25
N GLY A 161 9.46 15.39 12.53
CA GLY A 161 8.91 16.14 13.66
C GLY A 161 7.37 16.02 13.80
N LYS A 162 6.75 15.06 13.12
CA LYS A 162 5.31 14.82 13.10
C LYS A 162 4.98 13.45 13.68
N LYS A 163 3.69 13.17 13.92
CA LYS A 163 3.22 11.79 14.11
C LYS A 163 3.31 11.06 12.78
N SER A 164 4.14 10.04 12.72
CA SER A 164 4.52 9.40 11.47
C SER A 164 3.43 8.52 10.87
N CYS A 165 3.41 8.53 9.56
CA CYS A 165 2.78 7.51 8.71
C CYS A 165 3.58 7.40 7.41
N ILE A 166 3.34 6.36 6.64
CA ILE A 166 3.70 6.31 5.22
C ILE A 166 2.39 6.17 4.48
N ALA A 167 2.00 7.20 3.76
CA ALA A 167 0.81 7.14 2.92
C ALA A 167 1.14 7.57 1.51
N ILE A 168 0.65 6.81 0.53
CA ILE A 168 0.79 7.11 -0.91
C ILE A 168 -0.58 7.18 -1.57
N GLU A 169 -0.67 7.96 -2.62
CA GLU A 169 -1.84 8.11 -3.47
C GLU A 169 -1.51 7.66 -4.89
N LEU A 170 -2.35 6.79 -5.42
CA LEU A 170 -2.33 6.32 -6.80
C LEU A 170 -3.65 6.73 -7.46
N GLU A 171 -3.61 7.02 -8.75
CA GLU A 171 -4.79 7.28 -9.58
C GLU A 171 -4.83 6.26 -10.71
N ILE A 172 -5.97 5.62 -10.90
CA ILE A 172 -6.16 4.61 -11.94
C ILE A 172 -7.47 4.86 -12.70
N GLU A 173 -7.47 4.45 -13.95
CA GLU A 173 -8.65 4.38 -14.79
C GLU A 173 -8.89 2.93 -15.21
N ILE A 174 -10.15 2.50 -15.17
CA ILE A 174 -10.57 1.15 -15.56
C ILE A 174 -11.71 1.31 -16.56
N GLU A 175 -11.50 0.83 -17.79
CA GLU A 175 -12.50 0.89 -18.84
C GLU A 175 -13.74 0.07 -18.47
N SER A 176 -14.88 0.33 -19.15
CA SER A 176 -16.11 -0.42 -18.93
C SER A 176 -15.88 -1.91 -19.13
N PHE A 177 -16.42 -2.73 -18.22
CA PHE A 177 -16.34 -4.20 -18.25
C PHE A 177 -14.92 -4.76 -18.38
N SER A 178 -13.92 -4.02 -17.89
CA SER A 178 -12.52 -4.46 -17.89
C SER A 178 -11.97 -4.55 -16.46
N ASP A 179 -10.76 -5.09 -16.34
CA ASP A 179 -10.06 -5.18 -15.07
C ASP A 179 -8.70 -4.51 -15.13
N LYS A 180 -8.21 -4.12 -13.97
CA LYS A 180 -6.86 -3.63 -13.76
C LYS A 180 -6.26 -4.28 -12.54
N LYS A 181 -5.01 -4.72 -12.67
CA LYS A 181 -4.24 -5.33 -11.58
C LYS A 181 -3.03 -4.45 -11.26
N ILE A 182 -2.85 -4.14 -9.99
CA ILE A 182 -1.73 -3.35 -9.48
C ILE A 182 -1.04 -4.08 -8.33
N SER A 183 0.22 -3.73 -8.08
CA SER A 183 0.96 -4.17 -6.90
C SER A 183 1.38 -2.99 -6.03
N ILE A 184 1.33 -3.20 -4.71
CA ILE A 184 1.86 -2.30 -3.69
C ILE A 184 2.77 -3.13 -2.79
N ILE A 185 4.00 -2.69 -2.64
CA ILE A 185 5.06 -3.40 -1.93
C ILE A 185 5.46 -2.60 -0.70
N LEU A 186 5.52 -3.25 0.45
CA LEU A 186 6.12 -2.74 1.67
C LEU A 186 7.31 -3.63 2.02
N GLY A 187 8.51 -3.07 2.09
CA GLY A 187 9.71 -3.85 2.36
C GLY A 187 10.71 -3.12 3.24
N ALA A 188 11.71 -3.88 3.69
CA ALA A 188 12.86 -3.41 4.44
C ALA A 188 14.12 -4.06 3.88
N GLU A 189 15.12 -3.24 3.57
CA GLU A 189 16.41 -3.69 3.02
C GLU A 189 17.56 -2.98 3.72
N GLU A 190 18.71 -3.62 3.78
CA GLU A 190 19.91 -3.07 4.41
C GLU A 190 20.35 -1.73 3.81
N ASN A 191 20.04 -1.51 2.52
CA ASN A 191 20.45 -0.31 1.81
C ASN A 191 19.48 0.09 0.70
N LEU A 192 19.64 1.30 0.20
CA LEU A 192 18.78 1.88 -0.84
C LEU A 192 18.91 1.17 -2.20
N VAL A 193 20.07 0.57 -2.50
CA VAL A 193 20.29 -0.10 -3.80
C VAL A 193 19.43 -1.37 -3.85
N SER A 194 19.56 -2.22 -2.82
CA SER A 194 18.74 -3.44 -2.69
C SER A 194 17.24 -3.12 -2.71
N ALA A 195 16.81 -2.07 -1.97
CA ALA A 195 15.42 -1.63 -1.97
C ALA A 195 14.94 -1.23 -3.38
N LYS A 196 15.77 -0.54 -4.17
CA LYS A 196 15.45 -0.17 -5.56
C LYS A 196 15.34 -1.38 -6.47
N ASP A 197 16.21 -2.38 -6.32
CA ASP A 197 16.19 -3.59 -7.13
C ASP A 197 14.90 -4.39 -6.89
N ILE A 198 14.50 -4.56 -5.62
CA ILE A 198 13.25 -5.22 -5.25
C ILE A 198 12.03 -4.41 -5.73
N ALA A 199 12.03 -3.10 -5.53
CA ALA A 199 10.96 -2.22 -6.03
C ALA A 199 10.81 -2.31 -7.55
N TYR A 200 11.91 -2.31 -8.30
CA TYR A 200 11.91 -2.49 -9.75
C TYR A 200 11.41 -3.87 -10.17
N LYS A 201 11.86 -4.95 -9.50
CA LYS A 201 11.40 -6.31 -9.75
C LYS A 201 9.88 -6.41 -9.67
N TYR A 202 9.29 -5.88 -8.60
CA TYR A 202 7.86 -5.99 -8.30
C TYR A 202 7.00 -4.83 -8.81
N SER A 203 7.60 -3.84 -9.48
CA SER A 203 6.85 -2.88 -10.30
C SER A 203 6.13 -3.58 -11.47
N LYS A 204 6.61 -4.75 -11.86
CA LYS A 204 5.98 -5.62 -12.86
C LYS A 204 5.05 -6.63 -12.16
N VAL A 205 3.76 -6.42 -12.25
CA VAL A 205 2.74 -7.26 -11.61
C VAL A 205 2.89 -8.75 -11.96
N GLN A 206 3.42 -9.07 -13.16
CA GLN A 206 3.70 -10.45 -13.57
C GLN A 206 4.69 -11.14 -12.61
N ASN A 207 5.72 -10.43 -12.15
CA ASN A 207 6.69 -10.97 -11.21
C ASN A 207 6.02 -11.25 -9.84
N CYS A 208 5.13 -10.37 -9.40
CA CYS A 208 4.33 -10.61 -8.18
C CYS A 208 3.47 -11.87 -8.32
N ASN A 209 2.81 -12.08 -9.47
CA ASN A 209 2.01 -13.28 -9.71
C ASN A 209 2.87 -14.56 -9.70
N ILE A 210 4.08 -14.53 -10.27
CA ILE A 210 5.01 -15.66 -10.26
C ILE A 210 5.37 -16.04 -8.82
N GLU A 211 5.70 -15.07 -7.99
CA GLU A 211 6.04 -15.33 -6.58
C GLU A 211 4.81 -15.83 -5.78
N LEU A 212 3.63 -15.28 -6.04
CA LEU A 212 2.40 -15.78 -5.40
C LEU A 212 2.13 -17.26 -5.75
N VAL A 213 2.37 -17.67 -7.01
CA VAL A 213 2.24 -19.08 -7.41
C VAL A 213 3.24 -19.97 -6.66
N LYS A 214 4.48 -19.53 -6.48
CA LYS A 214 5.48 -20.26 -5.68
C LYS A 214 5.05 -20.43 -4.21
N VAL A 215 4.48 -19.36 -3.62
CA VAL A 215 3.96 -19.40 -2.23
C VAL A 215 2.78 -20.37 -2.11
N LYS A 216 1.85 -20.36 -3.09
CA LYS A 216 0.66 -21.25 -3.08
C LYS A 216 0.97 -22.73 -3.32
N ASN A 217 2.10 -23.04 -3.94
CA ASN A 217 2.49 -24.43 -4.28
C ASN A 217 3.36 -25.10 -3.19
N LYS A 218 3.51 -24.49 -2.04
CA LYS A 218 4.12 -25.07 -0.83
C LYS A 218 3.10 -25.79 0.03
#